data_9b275403a7e45787fd3d9cef5835d960
#
_entry.id   9b275403a7e45787fd3d9cef5835d960
#
_cell.length_a   1.000
_cell.length_b   1.000
_cell.length_c   1.000
_cell.angle_alpha   90.00
_cell.angle_beta   90.00
_cell.angle_gamma   90.00
#
_symmetry.space_group_name_H-M   'P 1'
#
loop_
_entity.id
_entity.type
_entity.pdbx_description
1 polymer ?
#
loop_
_entity_poly.entity_id
_entity_poly.type
_entity_poly.pdbx_seq_one_letter_code
_entity_poly.pdbx_strand_id
1 'polypeptide(L)'
;HDLSISGSSGKTVFYLSVGYDKKQDLMKFSPAQRERYNATLNLKTDVTDWLSVGARVNFTRRHIGKANSYNNIYQYLWRWGSFFIPSGIMQASDGSQYDYRMIAMQKQASRLYNVHDVFRMNAFAKANITKDLTLNADYTYEIDNSNLSSSNHSVYGMNWSGVTPTYIVGTSTTNATRDNTKANRWTANAYMNYNHSWKEAHNLNVMVGVNGENYSSDYFYA
;
A
#
# COMPACT_ATOMS: atom_id res chain seq x y z
N HIS A 1 -11.08 -10.00 5.72
CA HIS A 1 -11.65 -10.04 7.07
C HIS A 1 -11.55 -8.65 7.68
N ASP A 2 -12.68 -8.14 8.17
CA ASP A 2 -12.75 -6.83 8.78
C ASP A 2 -13.53 -6.93 10.11
N LEU A 3 -13.06 -6.22 11.11
CA LEU A 3 -13.69 -6.08 12.40
C LEU A 3 -13.77 -4.59 12.73
N SER A 4 -14.94 -4.14 13.18
CA SER A 4 -15.11 -2.76 13.65
C SER A 4 -15.94 -2.69 14.91
N ILE A 5 -15.65 -1.69 15.73
CA ILE A 5 -16.41 -1.32 16.92
C ILE A 5 -16.58 0.19 16.94
N SER A 6 -17.77 0.65 17.25
CA SER A 6 -18.05 2.06 17.44
C SER A 6 -18.95 2.24 18.66
N GLY A 7 -18.86 3.39 19.27
CA GLY A 7 -19.67 3.70 20.44
C GLY A 7 -19.53 5.14 20.86
N SER A 8 -20.28 5.47 21.91
CA SER A 8 -20.19 6.76 22.59
C SER A 8 -20.18 6.56 24.11
N SER A 9 -19.39 7.37 24.79
CA SER A 9 -19.38 7.45 26.26
C SER A 9 -19.35 8.91 26.67
N GLY A 10 -20.42 9.39 27.25
CA GLY A 10 -20.57 10.80 27.56
C GLY A 10 -20.51 11.68 26.31
N LYS A 11 -19.57 12.62 26.30
CA LYS A 11 -19.32 13.55 25.17
C LYS A 11 -18.34 13.01 24.11
N THR A 12 -17.88 11.77 24.25
CA THR A 12 -16.88 11.17 23.37
C THR A 12 -17.52 10.13 22.47
N VAL A 13 -17.23 10.22 21.17
CA VAL A 13 -17.61 9.23 20.15
C VAL A 13 -16.35 8.61 19.59
N PHE A 14 -16.33 7.31 19.43
CA PHE A 14 -15.21 6.59 18.87
C PHE A 14 -15.61 5.57 17.80
N TYR A 15 -14.69 5.32 16.90
CA TYR A 15 -14.75 4.24 15.92
C TYR A 15 -13.37 3.63 15.78
N LEU A 16 -13.28 2.32 15.89
CA LEU A 16 -12.08 1.53 15.67
C LEU A 16 -12.38 0.45 14.64
N SER A 17 -11.52 0.28 13.64
CA SER A 17 -11.59 -0.86 12.75
C SER A 17 -10.20 -1.43 12.45
N VAL A 18 -10.16 -2.74 12.24
CA VAL A 18 -8.99 -3.46 11.77
C VAL A 18 -9.40 -4.37 10.63
N GLY A 19 -8.56 -4.46 9.61
CA GLY A 19 -8.83 -5.26 8.43
C GLY A 19 -7.59 -6.01 7.97
N TYR A 20 -7.81 -7.21 7.43
CA TYR A 20 -6.81 -8.06 6.80
C TYR A 20 -7.32 -8.60 5.48
N ASP A 21 -6.54 -8.40 4.42
CA ASP A 21 -6.79 -8.94 3.09
C ASP A 21 -5.55 -9.69 2.59
N LYS A 22 -5.76 -10.91 2.10
CA LYS A 22 -4.72 -11.71 1.46
C LYS A 22 -5.21 -12.15 0.10
N LYS A 23 -4.38 -11.89 -0.93
CA LYS A 23 -4.60 -12.37 -2.30
C LYS A 23 -3.39 -13.16 -2.76
N GLN A 24 -3.64 -14.32 -3.30
CA GLN A 24 -2.65 -15.15 -3.96
C GLN A 24 -2.75 -15.01 -5.47
N ASP A 25 -1.69 -15.36 -6.16
CA ASP A 25 -1.66 -15.40 -7.61
C ASP A 25 -2.57 -16.50 -8.18
N LEU A 26 -3.03 -16.29 -9.39
CA LEU A 26 -3.78 -17.29 -10.17
C LEU A 26 -2.85 -18.38 -10.75
N MET A 27 -1.56 -18.09 -10.88
CA MET A 27 -0.58 -19.04 -11.40
C MET A 27 -0.22 -20.08 -10.33
N LYS A 28 -0.47 -21.36 -10.64
CA LYS A 28 -0.36 -22.49 -9.69
C LYS A 28 1.01 -22.60 -8.99
N PHE A 29 2.09 -22.29 -9.67
CA PHE A 29 3.45 -22.41 -9.14
C PHE A 29 4.05 -21.07 -8.73
N SER A 30 3.33 -19.99 -8.91
CA SER A 30 3.79 -18.67 -8.49
C SER A 30 3.59 -18.50 -6.99
N PRO A 31 4.64 -18.12 -6.28
CA PRO A 31 4.52 -17.76 -4.86
C PRO A 31 4.07 -16.31 -4.66
N ALA A 32 3.61 -15.65 -5.73
CA ALA A 32 3.21 -14.26 -5.62
C ALA A 32 1.97 -14.13 -4.73
N GLN A 33 2.06 -13.21 -3.79
CA GLN A 33 0.99 -12.90 -2.86
C GLN A 33 1.01 -11.42 -2.48
N ARG A 34 -0.16 -10.92 -2.12
CA ARG A 34 -0.32 -9.61 -1.51
C ARG A 34 -1.08 -9.77 -0.21
N GLU A 35 -0.52 -9.24 0.86
CA GLU A 35 -1.18 -9.10 2.15
C GLU A 35 -1.34 -7.62 2.46
N ARG A 36 -2.48 -7.26 3.03
CA ARG A 36 -2.77 -5.89 3.46
C ARG A 36 -3.41 -5.90 4.84
N TYR A 37 -2.86 -5.13 5.71
CA TYR A 37 -3.35 -4.85 7.05
C TYR A 37 -3.78 -3.39 7.11
N ASN A 38 -4.95 -3.13 7.67
CA ASN A 38 -5.45 -1.77 7.88
C ASN A 38 -5.88 -1.62 9.33
N ALA A 39 -5.64 -0.45 9.89
CA ALA A 39 -6.21 -0.04 11.17
C ALA A 39 -6.69 1.40 11.05
N THR A 40 -7.89 1.68 11.57
CA THR A 40 -8.47 3.02 11.59
C THR A 40 -9.01 3.30 12.98
N LEU A 41 -8.64 4.45 13.54
CA LEU A 41 -9.18 4.98 14.78
C LEU A 41 -9.70 6.39 14.50
N ASN A 42 -10.95 6.63 14.82
CA ASN A 42 -11.54 7.96 14.84
C ASN A 42 -12.04 8.24 16.26
N LEU A 43 -11.66 9.39 16.79
CA LEU A 43 -12.07 9.87 18.10
C LEU A 43 -12.54 11.31 17.99
N LYS A 44 -13.68 11.62 18.60
CA LYS A 44 -14.17 12.98 18.74
C LYS A 44 -14.73 13.16 20.13
N THR A 45 -14.38 14.27 20.79
CA THR A 45 -14.88 14.63 22.11
C THR A 45 -15.36 16.08 22.10
N ASP A 46 -16.55 16.31 22.61
CA ASP A 46 -17.06 17.66 22.90
C ASP A 46 -16.57 18.06 24.31
N VAL A 47 -15.43 18.77 24.35
CA VAL A 47 -14.77 19.16 25.60
C VAL A 47 -15.64 20.12 26.38
N THR A 48 -16.24 21.07 25.68
CA THR A 48 -17.23 22.04 26.20
C THR A 48 -18.36 22.12 25.19
N ASP A 49 -19.40 22.92 25.50
CA ASP A 49 -20.54 23.12 24.59
C ASP A 49 -20.14 23.91 23.32
N TRP A 50 -19.02 24.61 23.37
CA TRP A 50 -18.52 25.39 22.24
C TRP A 50 -17.25 24.82 21.60
N LEU A 51 -16.55 23.84 22.22
CA LEU A 51 -15.27 23.27 21.72
C LEU A 51 -15.37 21.76 21.56
N SER A 52 -15.17 21.28 20.33
CA SER A 52 -14.96 19.87 20.00
C SER A 52 -13.54 19.66 19.52
N VAL A 53 -12.90 18.57 19.94
CA VAL A 53 -11.60 18.13 19.45
C VAL A 53 -11.67 16.69 18.99
N GLY A 54 -10.76 16.29 18.13
CA GLY A 54 -10.71 14.89 17.72
C GLY A 54 -9.42 14.52 17.03
N ALA A 55 -9.26 13.22 16.85
CA ALA A 55 -8.15 12.64 16.13
C ALA A 55 -8.63 11.52 15.22
N ARG A 56 -8.00 11.39 14.07
CA ARG A 56 -8.17 10.29 13.12
C ARG A 56 -6.81 9.69 12.86
N VAL A 57 -6.68 8.39 13.04
CA VAL A 57 -5.44 7.66 12.78
C VAL A 57 -5.74 6.55 11.79
N ASN A 58 -4.95 6.49 10.73
CA ASN A 58 -5.02 5.43 9.74
C ASN A 58 -3.65 4.82 9.57
N PHE A 59 -3.59 3.51 9.62
CA PHE A 59 -2.40 2.73 9.31
C PHE A 59 -2.74 1.70 8.24
N THR A 60 -1.88 1.62 7.24
CA THR A 60 -1.95 0.57 6.21
C THR A 60 -0.57 -0.01 6.01
N ARG A 61 -0.44 -1.34 6.15
CA ARG A 61 0.73 -2.10 5.71
C ARG A 61 0.35 -2.99 4.55
N ARG A 62 1.08 -2.89 3.47
CA ARG A 62 0.95 -3.75 2.31
C ARG A 62 2.25 -4.51 2.09
N HIS A 63 2.17 -5.82 2.10
CA HIS A 63 3.28 -6.70 1.77
C HIS A 63 2.99 -7.38 0.43
N ILE A 64 3.87 -7.20 -0.53
CA ILE A 64 3.81 -7.84 -1.85
C ILE A 64 5.06 -8.69 -2.00
N GLY A 65 4.88 -9.99 -2.21
CA GLY A 65 5.93 -10.91 -2.61
C GLY A 65 5.63 -11.44 -4.00
N LYS A 66 6.60 -11.41 -4.91
CA LYS A 66 6.46 -11.97 -6.25
C LYS A 66 7.82 -12.43 -6.79
N ALA A 67 7.80 -13.23 -7.87
CA ALA A 67 9.02 -13.52 -8.60
C ALA A 67 9.60 -12.23 -9.18
N ASN A 68 10.91 -12.05 -9.14
CA ASN A 68 11.56 -10.87 -9.72
C ASN A 68 11.29 -10.76 -11.24
N SER A 69 11.20 -11.89 -11.92
CA SER A 69 10.84 -12.00 -13.34
C SER A 69 9.33 -12.09 -13.61
N TYR A 70 8.47 -11.75 -12.65
CA TYR A 70 7.01 -11.93 -12.75
C TYR A 70 6.39 -11.31 -14.00
N ASN A 71 6.79 -10.10 -14.35
CA ASN A 71 6.28 -9.44 -15.55
C ASN A 71 6.67 -10.18 -16.84
N ASN A 72 7.87 -10.72 -16.90
CA ASN A 72 8.32 -11.52 -18.03
C ASN A 72 7.54 -12.82 -18.13
N ILE A 73 7.33 -13.52 -17.02
CA ILE A 73 6.52 -14.73 -16.95
C ILE A 73 5.12 -14.46 -17.47
N TYR A 74 4.48 -13.38 -17.00
CA TYR A 74 3.13 -13.00 -17.42
C TYR A 74 3.06 -12.65 -18.92
N GLN A 75 4.05 -11.88 -19.42
CA GLN A 75 4.13 -11.57 -20.85
C GLN A 75 4.32 -12.80 -21.72
N TYR A 76 5.14 -13.74 -21.30
CA TYR A 76 5.33 -15.01 -22.02
C TYR A 76 4.05 -15.83 -22.05
N LEU A 77 3.33 -15.94 -20.94
CA LEU A 77 2.05 -16.64 -20.90
C LEU A 77 1.00 -15.99 -21.80
N TRP A 78 0.96 -14.66 -21.82
CA TRP A 78 -0.02 -13.91 -22.62
C TRP A 78 0.31 -13.87 -24.12
N ARG A 79 1.57 -13.62 -24.46
CA ARG A 79 2.00 -13.44 -25.86
C ARG A 79 2.32 -14.76 -26.58
N TRP A 80 2.75 -15.75 -25.82
CA TRP A 80 3.33 -16.95 -26.38
C TRP A 80 2.69 -18.23 -25.84
N GLY A 81 1.52 -18.11 -25.21
CA GLY A 81 0.88 -19.17 -24.43
C GLY A 81 0.76 -20.53 -25.14
N SER A 82 0.48 -20.54 -26.43
CA SER A 82 0.32 -21.79 -27.18
C SER A 82 1.65 -22.46 -27.58
N PHE A 83 2.74 -21.72 -27.60
CA PHE A 83 4.06 -22.24 -28.03
C PHE A 83 4.96 -22.71 -26.88
N PHE A 84 4.64 -22.36 -25.65
CA PHE A 84 5.52 -22.54 -24.51
C PHE A 84 4.91 -23.28 -23.33
N ILE A 85 3.85 -24.03 -23.56
CA ILE A 85 3.19 -24.80 -22.52
C ILE A 85 3.39 -26.30 -22.71
N PRO A 86 4.51 -26.83 -22.43
CA PRO A 86 4.53 -28.15 -21.87
C PRO A 86 4.45 -28.03 -20.36
N SER A 87 3.45 -28.65 -19.79
CA SER A 87 3.37 -28.92 -18.38
C SER A 87 4.21 -30.17 -18.09
N GLY A 88 5.20 -30.07 -17.23
CA GLY A 88 5.85 -31.26 -16.76
C GLY A 88 7.34 -31.11 -16.49
N ILE A 89 7.92 -32.18 -16.02
CA ILE A 89 9.34 -32.36 -15.81
C ILE A 89 9.89 -33.09 -17.05
N MET A 90 10.98 -32.57 -17.61
CA MET A 90 11.69 -33.24 -18.70
C MET A 90 13.01 -33.79 -18.21
N GLN A 91 13.42 -34.91 -18.82
CA GLN A 91 14.70 -35.52 -18.54
C GLN A 91 15.71 -35.04 -19.58
N ALA A 92 16.84 -34.53 -19.11
CA ALA A 92 17.99 -34.20 -19.96
C ALA A 92 18.75 -35.43 -20.37
N SER A 93 19.67 -35.29 -21.34
CA SER A 93 20.50 -36.37 -21.82
C SER A 93 21.43 -37.01 -20.80
N ASP A 94 21.74 -36.29 -19.71
CA ASP A 94 22.50 -36.75 -18.56
C ASP A 94 21.66 -37.47 -17.49
N GLY A 95 20.35 -37.62 -17.71
CA GLY A 95 19.40 -38.22 -16.78
C GLY A 95 18.82 -37.26 -15.76
N SER A 96 19.31 -36.05 -15.70
CA SER A 96 18.77 -35.01 -14.78
C SER A 96 17.36 -34.57 -15.16
N GLN A 97 16.56 -34.25 -14.18
CA GLN A 97 15.19 -33.78 -14.38
C GLN A 97 15.10 -32.25 -14.23
N TYR A 98 14.47 -31.62 -15.19
CA TYR A 98 14.28 -30.17 -15.20
C TYR A 98 12.84 -29.80 -15.47
N ASP A 99 12.35 -28.75 -14.82
CA ASP A 99 11.08 -28.13 -15.17
C ASP A 99 11.20 -27.42 -16.53
N TYR A 100 10.11 -27.39 -17.26
CA TYR A 100 10.03 -26.51 -18.42
C TYR A 100 10.24 -25.04 -18.05
N ARG A 101 10.74 -24.27 -19.01
CA ARG A 101 11.13 -22.85 -18.86
C ARG A 101 10.16 -22.05 -18.00
N MET A 102 8.87 -22.06 -18.32
CA MET A 102 7.87 -21.25 -17.60
C MET A 102 7.64 -21.72 -16.18
N ILE A 103 7.65 -23.02 -15.96
CA ILE A 103 7.50 -23.61 -14.62
C ILE A 103 8.77 -23.37 -13.78
N ALA A 104 9.94 -23.55 -14.40
CA ALA A 104 11.21 -23.25 -13.76
C ALA A 104 11.28 -21.78 -13.30
N MET A 105 10.88 -20.85 -14.17
CA MET A 105 10.79 -19.42 -13.83
C MET A 105 9.84 -19.15 -12.67
N GLN A 106 8.70 -19.81 -12.59
CA GLN A 106 7.75 -19.62 -11.49
C GLN A 106 8.27 -20.20 -10.18
N LYS A 107 8.86 -21.41 -10.22
CA LYS A 107 9.31 -22.11 -9.00
C LYS A 107 10.63 -21.55 -8.46
N GLN A 108 11.59 -21.28 -9.32
CA GLN A 108 12.98 -21.03 -8.98
C GLN A 108 13.37 -19.54 -9.08
N ALA A 109 12.54 -18.69 -9.71
CA ALA A 109 12.89 -17.29 -9.87
C ALA A 109 13.18 -16.61 -8.54
N SER A 110 14.14 -15.74 -8.57
CA SER A 110 14.48 -14.83 -7.48
C SER A 110 13.26 -14.04 -6.99
N ARG A 111 13.28 -13.62 -5.75
CA ARG A 111 12.16 -12.95 -5.11
C ARG A 111 12.31 -11.45 -5.09
N LEU A 112 11.20 -10.78 -5.28
CA LEU A 112 11.02 -9.38 -5.03
C LEU A 112 9.98 -9.23 -3.91
N TYR A 113 10.36 -8.52 -2.85
CA TYR A 113 9.48 -8.18 -1.75
C TYR A 113 9.36 -6.67 -1.66
N ASN A 114 8.12 -6.19 -1.54
CA ASN A 114 7.85 -4.80 -1.26
C ASN A 114 6.97 -4.72 -0.02
N VAL A 115 7.47 -4.04 1.01
CA VAL A 115 6.71 -3.69 2.21
C VAL A 115 6.46 -2.19 2.16
N HIS A 116 5.21 -1.80 2.10
CA HIS A 116 4.79 -0.41 2.01
C HIS A 116 3.88 -0.07 3.18
N ASP A 117 4.34 0.84 4.02
CA ASP A 117 3.67 1.32 5.22
C ASP A 117 3.24 2.76 5.03
N VAL A 118 1.97 3.02 5.26
CA VAL A 118 1.41 4.38 5.31
C VAL A 118 0.80 4.60 6.68
N PHE A 119 1.30 5.58 7.40
CA PHE A 119 0.73 6.06 8.65
C PHE A 119 0.26 7.49 8.46
N ARG A 120 -1.02 7.76 8.76
CA ARG A 120 -1.59 9.10 8.71
C ARG A 120 -2.31 9.40 10.02
N MET A 121 -1.99 10.53 10.61
CA MET A 121 -2.67 11.07 11.78
C MET A 121 -3.20 12.47 11.45
N ASN A 122 -4.46 12.71 11.75
CA ASN A 122 -5.09 14.03 11.67
C ASN A 122 -5.65 14.37 13.04
N ALA A 123 -5.23 15.50 13.59
CA ALA A 123 -5.82 16.10 14.78
C ALA A 123 -6.63 17.32 14.35
N PHE A 124 -7.82 17.49 14.89
CA PHE A 124 -8.69 18.60 14.53
C PHE A 124 -9.39 19.20 15.74
N ALA A 125 -9.69 20.48 15.65
CA ALA A 125 -10.48 21.22 16.61
C ALA A 125 -11.54 22.06 15.90
N LYS A 126 -12.72 22.15 16.49
CA LYS A 126 -13.82 23.01 16.07
C LYS A 126 -14.32 23.80 17.24
N ALA A 127 -14.31 25.13 17.14
CA ALA A 127 -14.81 26.04 18.15
C ALA A 127 -15.97 26.87 17.61
N ASN A 128 -17.13 26.73 18.21
CA ASN A 128 -18.30 27.59 17.96
C ASN A 128 -18.19 28.84 18.83
N ILE A 129 -17.55 29.90 18.29
CA ILE A 129 -17.27 31.15 19.06
C ILE A 129 -18.54 31.90 19.36
N THR A 130 -19.46 31.95 18.38
CA THR A 130 -20.82 32.45 18.53
C THR A 130 -21.77 31.50 17.78
N LYS A 131 -23.07 31.76 17.82
CA LYS A 131 -24.05 31.04 17.00
C LYS A 131 -23.84 31.16 15.49
N ASP A 132 -23.16 32.23 15.05
CA ASP A 132 -22.94 32.56 13.65
C ASP A 132 -21.46 32.34 13.21
N LEU A 133 -20.55 32.21 14.19
CA LEU A 133 -19.11 32.16 13.94
C LEU A 133 -18.49 30.85 14.44
N THR A 134 -17.89 30.10 13.51
CA THR A 134 -17.18 28.84 13.80
C THR A 134 -15.74 28.94 13.34
N LEU A 135 -14.81 28.55 14.20
CA LEU A 135 -13.39 28.37 13.87
C LEU A 135 -13.08 26.88 13.77
N ASN A 136 -12.38 26.48 12.72
CA ASN A 136 -11.92 25.11 12.50
C ASN A 136 -10.42 25.13 12.29
N ALA A 137 -9.72 24.16 12.86
CA ALA A 137 -8.31 23.94 12.64
C ALA A 137 -8.04 22.44 12.56
N ASP A 138 -7.17 22.03 11.68
CA ASP A 138 -6.68 20.66 11.60
C ASP A 138 -5.22 20.60 11.21
N TYR A 139 -4.56 19.55 11.70
CA TYR A 139 -3.18 19.23 11.39
C TYR A 139 -3.12 17.74 11.00
N THR A 140 -2.61 17.47 9.82
CA THR A 140 -2.40 16.13 9.32
C THR A 140 -0.91 15.86 9.19
N TYR A 141 -0.45 14.72 9.67
CA TYR A 141 0.89 14.21 9.47
C TYR A 141 0.83 12.82 8.85
N GLU A 142 1.59 12.62 7.78
CA GLU A 142 1.67 11.37 7.05
C GLU A 142 3.11 10.93 6.89
N ILE A 143 3.36 9.64 7.14
CA ILE A 143 4.60 8.95 6.82
C ILE A 143 4.26 7.87 5.81
N ASP A 144 4.94 7.88 4.68
CA ASP A 144 4.92 6.85 3.65
C ASP A 144 6.31 6.21 3.57
N ASN A 145 6.40 4.91 3.83
CA ASN A 145 7.66 4.19 3.83
C ASN A 145 7.55 2.94 2.96
N SER A 146 8.35 2.87 1.91
CA SER A 146 8.42 1.75 0.98
C SER A 146 9.80 1.10 1.03
N ASN A 147 9.83 -0.19 1.37
CA ASN A 147 11.03 -1.02 1.37
C ASN A 147 10.91 -2.07 0.28
N LEU A 148 11.70 -1.94 -0.75
CA LEU A 148 11.82 -2.90 -1.83
C LEU A 148 13.11 -3.70 -1.65
N SER A 149 12.99 -5.02 -1.61
CA SER A 149 14.12 -5.94 -1.63
C SER A 149 13.99 -6.84 -2.84
N SER A 150 15.01 -6.95 -3.63
CA SER A 150 15.06 -7.88 -4.75
C SER A 150 16.36 -8.66 -4.78
N SER A 151 16.30 -9.87 -5.29
CA SER A 151 17.46 -10.69 -5.54
C SER A 151 17.41 -11.24 -6.97
N ASN A 152 18.56 -11.52 -7.53
CA ASN A 152 18.71 -12.23 -8.78
C ASN A 152 19.63 -13.42 -8.60
N HIS A 153 19.27 -14.53 -9.19
CA HIS A 153 20.10 -15.71 -9.38
C HIS A 153 19.73 -16.41 -10.68
N SER A 154 20.59 -17.29 -11.12
CA SER A 154 20.37 -18.08 -12.32
C SER A 154 19.23 -19.07 -12.15
N VAL A 155 18.38 -19.16 -13.13
CA VAL A 155 17.30 -20.17 -13.21
C VAL A 155 17.59 -21.07 -14.40
N TYR A 156 17.63 -22.37 -14.14
CA TYR A 156 17.83 -23.38 -15.17
C TYR A 156 16.55 -24.16 -15.42
N GLY A 157 16.24 -24.38 -16.67
CA GLY A 157 15.09 -25.17 -17.08
C GLY A 157 15.29 -25.67 -18.50
N MET A 158 14.46 -26.59 -18.93
CA MET A 158 14.49 -27.08 -20.30
C MET A 158 13.85 -26.10 -21.26
N ASN A 159 14.46 -25.91 -22.41
CA ASN A 159 13.83 -25.23 -23.52
C ASN A 159 12.84 -26.19 -24.23
N TRP A 160 12.13 -25.67 -25.21
CA TRP A 160 11.17 -26.47 -25.96
C TRP A 160 11.78 -27.63 -26.79
N SER A 161 13.09 -27.56 -27.09
CA SER A 161 13.80 -28.66 -27.79
C SER A 161 14.11 -29.86 -26.89
N GLY A 162 14.07 -29.68 -25.57
CA GLY A 162 14.15 -30.77 -24.61
C GLY A 162 15.51 -31.46 -24.47
N VAL A 163 16.59 -30.92 -25.10
CA VAL A 163 17.86 -31.64 -25.20
C VAL A 163 18.84 -31.24 -24.08
N THR A 164 18.92 -29.94 -23.76
CA THR A 164 19.87 -29.43 -22.78
C THR A 164 19.19 -28.40 -21.88
N PRO A 165 19.54 -28.38 -20.59
CA PRO A 165 19.10 -27.29 -19.71
C PRO A 165 19.63 -25.95 -20.23
N THR A 166 18.77 -24.97 -20.28
CA THR A 166 19.11 -23.62 -20.72
C THR A 166 19.01 -22.64 -19.60
N TYR A 167 19.96 -21.74 -19.54
CA TYR A 167 19.88 -20.56 -18.69
C TYR A 167 18.74 -19.67 -19.15
N ILE A 168 17.78 -19.36 -18.24
CA ILE A 168 16.53 -18.73 -18.68
C ILE A 168 16.40 -17.30 -18.19
N VAL A 169 16.79 -17.03 -16.96
CA VAL A 169 16.56 -15.75 -16.29
C VAL A 169 17.73 -15.41 -15.37
N GLY A 170 18.07 -14.14 -15.38
CA GLY A 170 19.12 -13.60 -14.52
C GLY A 170 20.47 -13.51 -15.24
N THR A 171 21.43 -12.99 -14.53
CA THR A 171 22.83 -12.90 -14.97
C THR A 171 23.60 -14.06 -14.35
N SER A 172 24.79 -14.33 -14.84
CA SER A 172 25.71 -15.27 -14.21
C SER A 172 26.12 -14.86 -12.80
N THR A 173 25.84 -13.62 -12.41
CA THR A 173 26.14 -13.05 -11.10
C THR A 173 24.88 -13.03 -10.23
N THR A 174 24.96 -13.62 -9.06
CA THR A 174 23.96 -13.45 -8.00
C THR A 174 24.13 -12.08 -7.39
N ASN A 175 23.07 -11.30 -7.37
CA ASN A 175 23.03 -9.99 -6.72
C ASN A 175 21.76 -9.83 -5.87
N ALA A 176 21.83 -8.94 -4.91
CA ALA A 176 20.68 -8.49 -4.14
C ALA A 176 20.69 -6.98 -4.10
N THR A 177 19.50 -6.38 -4.15
CA THR A 177 19.31 -4.93 -4.04
C THR A 177 18.29 -4.62 -2.96
N ARG A 178 18.47 -3.48 -2.33
CA ARG A 178 17.52 -2.96 -1.36
C ARG A 178 17.30 -1.47 -1.61
N ASP A 179 16.06 -1.12 -1.87
CA ASP A 179 15.62 0.24 -2.03
C ASP A 179 14.73 0.63 -0.85
N ASN A 180 14.97 1.78 -0.27
CA ASN A 180 14.10 2.36 0.74
C ASN A 180 13.73 3.77 0.30
N THR A 181 12.43 4.04 0.27
CA THR A 181 11.88 5.40 0.09
C THR A 181 11.07 5.74 1.32
N LYS A 182 11.39 6.85 1.96
CA LYS A 182 10.64 7.40 3.06
C LYS A 182 10.20 8.81 2.72
N ALA A 183 8.89 9.04 2.71
CA ALA A 183 8.31 10.35 2.52
C ALA A 183 7.55 10.79 3.77
N ASN A 184 7.66 12.07 4.08
CA ASN A 184 6.92 12.70 5.15
C ASN A 184 6.12 13.86 4.55
N ARG A 185 4.88 14.00 4.95
CA ARG A 185 4.01 15.12 4.58
C ARG A 185 3.32 15.65 5.82
N TRP A 186 3.27 16.96 5.96
CA TRP A 186 2.34 17.56 6.88
C TRP A 186 1.49 18.62 6.17
N THR A 187 0.26 18.76 6.65
CA THR A 187 -0.69 19.78 6.19
C THR A 187 -1.36 20.39 7.41
N ALA A 188 -1.39 21.69 7.47
CA ALA A 188 -2.09 22.44 8.51
C ALA A 188 -3.13 23.36 7.87
N ASN A 189 -4.36 23.31 8.35
CA ASN A 189 -5.46 24.15 7.92
C ASN A 189 -6.04 24.90 9.10
N ALA A 190 -6.37 26.17 8.90
CA ALA A 190 -7.21 26.93 9.82
C ALA A 190 -8.19 27.78 9.02
N TYR A 191 -9.47 27.69 9.32
CA TYR A 191 -10.50 28.46 8.64
C TYR A 191 -11.64 28.85 9.55
N MET A 192 -12.22 29.98 9.25
CA MET A 192 -13.35 30.59 9.96
C MET A 192 -14.54 30.64 9.02
N ASN A 193 -15.66 30.22 9.53
CA ASN A 193 -16.96 30.32 8.85
C ASN A 193 -17.85 31.28 9.63
N TYR A 194 -18.39 32.28 8.92
CA TYR A 194 -19.42 33.17 9.41
C TYR A 194 -20.71 32.94 8.62
N ASN A 195 -21.78 32.54 9.33
CA ASN A 195 -23.09 32.25 8.72
C ASN A 195 -24.14 33.07 9.45
N HIS A 196 -24.75 34.02 8.79
CA HIS A 196 -25.79 34.85 9.39
C HIS A 196 -27.02 34.98 8.51
N SER A 197 -28.20 34.93 9.11
CA SER A 197 -29.49 35.05 8.43
C SER A 197 -30.27 36.22 9.00
N TRP A 198 -30.68 37.14 8.12
CA TRP A 198 -31.54 38.29 8.50
C TRP A 198 -32.97 38.03 8.05
N LYS A 199 -33.91 38.09 9.00
CA LYS A 199 -35.35 38.00 8.74
C LYS A 199 -35.77 36.82 7.87
N GLU A 200 -35.02 35.70 7.91
CA GLU A 200 -35.23 34.51 7.09
C GLU A 200 -35.20 34.73 5.56
N ALA A 201 -34.92 35.96 5.12
CA ALA A 201 -34.93 36.35 3.70
C ALA A 201 -33.53 36.50 3.10
N HIS A 202 -32.54 36.84 3.92
CA HIS A 202 -31.16 37.05 3.47
C HIS A 202 -30.17 36.18 4.23
N ASN A 203 -29.40 35.38 3.52
CA ASN A 203 -28.39 34.48 4.11
C ASN A 203 -27.01 34.90 3.61
N LEU A 204 -26.08 35.14 4.54
CA LEU A 204 -24.70 35.43 4.26
C LEU A 204 -23.82 34.29 4.80
N ASN A 205 -23.03 33.70 3.92
CA ASN A 205 -22.03 32.70 4.28
C ASN A 205 -20.67 33.20 3.81
N VAL A 206 -19.73 33.36 4.73
CA VAL A 206 -18.35 33.78 4.44
C VAL A 206 -17.39 32.77 5.05
N MET A 207 -16.42 32.32 4.26
CA MET A 207 -15.32 31.48 4.73
C MET A 207 -13.99 32.15 4.40
N VAL A 208 -13.13 32.25 5.40
CA VAL A 208 -11.74 32.72 5.26
C VAL A 208 -10.83 31.70 5.92
N GLY A 209 -9.74 31.35 5.27
CA GLY A 209 -8.82 30.36 5.80
C GLY A 209 -7.41 30.46 5.27
N VAL A 210 -6.52 29.73 5.92
CA VAL A 210 -5.13 29.55 5.52
C VAL A 210 -4.80 28.06 5.47
N ASN A 211 -3.94 27.69 4.56
CA ASN A 211 -3.40 26.34 4.41
C ASN A 211 -1.90 26.40 4.31
N GLY A 212 -1.21 25.48 4.95
CA GLY A 212 0.21 25.25 4.79
C GLY A 212 0.48 23.75 4.64
N GLU A 213 1.40 23.40 3.74
CA GLU A 213 1.85 22.02 3.57
C GLU A 213 3.35 21.95 3.32
N ASN A 214 3.92 20.80 3.67
CA ASN A 214 5.31 20.47 3.34
C ASN A 214 5.39 19.00 2.98
N TYR A 215 6.27 18.69 2.04
CA TYR A 215 6.59 17.33 1.63
C TYR A 215 8.10 17.19 1.55
N SER A 216 8.62 16.10 2.16
CA SER A 216 10.01 15.68 2.03
C SER A 216 10.07 14.19 1.70
N SER A 217 11.08 13.81 0.92
CA SER A 217 11.30 12.40 0.56
C SER A 217 12.77 12.09 0.52
N ASP A 218 13.15 11.01 1.19
CA ASP A 218 14.49 10.44 1.21
C ASP A 218 14.49 9.10 0.47
N TYR A 219 15.53 8.87 -0.31
CA TYR A 219 15.73 7.63 -1.05
C TYR A 219 17.10 7.06 -0.76
N PHE A 220 17.11 5.77 -0.44
CA PHE A 220 18.34 5.00 -0.21
C PHE A 220 18.34 3.75 -1.11
N TYR A 221 19.46 3.50 -1.75
CA TYR A 221 19.72 2.32 -2.58
C TYR A 221 21.03 1.64 -2.17
N ALA A 222 20.98 0.30 -2.05
CA ALA A 222 22.14 -0.53 -1.75
C ALA A 222 22.11 -1.85 -2.56
#